data_26d9481fcce0f019f41df6e8d4f7deeb
#
_entry.id   26d9481fcce0f019f41df6e8d4f7deeb
#
_cell.length_a   1.000
_cell.length_b   1.000
_cell.length_c   1.000
_cell.angle_alpha   90.00
_cell.angle_beta   90.00
_cell.angle_gamma   90.00
#
_symmetry.space_group_name_H-M   'P 1'
#
loop_
_entity.id
_entity.type
_entity.pdbx_description
1 polymer ?
#
loop_
_entity_poly.entity_id
_entity_poly.type
_entity_poly.pdbx_seq_one_letter_code
_entity_poly.pdbx_strand_id
1 'polypeptide(L)'
;MNSITITTYIILEFILVIIFFYKEIKSKVIKIICIAFFYFFVFSTVTSFIFNRLEHSDTQITCSFIGSTLLVVLCMLVFVEIIFDDSINNLFKSEFFIITFSIFFFFGITYPFYALSFFISYDDKINNEFSLINNIFYTIFYFIIIKGMKCRILTTK
;
A
#
# COMPACT_ATOMS: atom_id res chain seq x y z
N MET A 1 9.02 -17.94 -7.66
CA MET A 1 9.57 -16.56 -7.77
C MET A 1 10.52 -16.37 -6.60
N ASN A 2 11.74 -15.84 -6.80
CA ASN A 2 12.69 -15.69 -5.69
C ASN A 2 12.16 -14.70 -4.64
N SER A 3 12.28 -15.02 -3.35
CA SER A 3 11.87 -14.16 -2.23
C SER A 3 12.45 -12.74 -2.32
N ILE A 4 13.69 -12.59 -2.80
CA ILE A 4 14.34 -11.30 -3.05
C ILE A 4 13.56 -10.46 -4.06
N THR A 5 13.07 -11.07 -5.15
CA THR A 5 12.30 -10.36 -6.18
C THR A 5 10.98 -9.83 -5.61
N ILE A 6 10.30 -10.60 -4.78
CA ILE A 6 9.04 -10.20 -4.15
C ILE A 6 9.28 -9.05 -3.16
N THR A 7 10.31 -9.16 -2.31
CA THR A 7 10.65 -8.10 -1.36
C THR A 7 11.01 -6.80 -2.08
N THR A 8 11.77 -6.86 -3.16
CA THR A 8 12.11 -5.69 -3.98
C THR A 8 10.85 -5.05 -4.57
N TYR A 9 9.90 -5.86 -5.05
CA TYR A 9 8.62 -5.38 -5.57
C TYR A 9 7.81 -4.64 -4.49
N ILE A 10 7.69 -5.20 -3.29
CA ILE A 10 6.97 -4.58 -2.16
C ILE A 10 7.59 -3.22 -1.79
N ILE A 11 8.93 -3.14 -1.77
CA ILE A 11 9.65 -1.90 -1.48
C ILE A 11 9.35 -0.85 -2.55
N LEU A 12 9.42 -1.22 -3.83
CA LEU A 12 9.15 -0.31 -4.95
C LEU A 12 7.69 0.17 -4.93
N GLU A 13 6.74 -0.71 -4.69
CA GLU A 13 5.32 -0.38 -4.58
C GLU A 13 5.08 0.64 -3.46
N PHE A 14 5.64 0.40 -2.27
CA PHE A 14 5.53 1.31 -1.14
C PHE A 14 6.11 2.70 -1.47
N ILE A 15 7.31 2.74 -2.07
CA ILE A 15 7.97 4.00 -2.45
C ILE A 15 7.11 4.78 -3.44
N LEU A 16 6.58 4.12 -4.47
CA LEU A 16 5.75 4.77 -5.49
C LEU A 16 4.47 5.36 -4.89
N VAL A 17 3.81 4.63 -3.98
CA VAL A 17 2.61 5.11 -3.30
C VAL A 17 2.93 6.31 -2.39
N ILE A 18 4.03 6.28 -1.64
CA ILE A 18 4.46 7.42 -0.80
C ILE A 18 4.77 8.64 -1.66
N ILE A 19 5.47 8.49 -2.78
CA ILE A 19 5.76 9.60 -3.71
C ILE A 19 4.46 10.20 -4.26
N PHE A 20 3.51 9.35 -4.64
CA PHE A 20 2.21 9.78 -5.11
C PHE A 20 1.50 10.62 -4.04
N PHE A 21 1.35 10.11 -2.81
CA PHE A 21 0.71 10.84 -1.74
C PHE A 21 1.43 12.14 -1.39
N TYR A 22 2.75 12.12 -1.31
CA TYR A 22 3.54 13.32 -1.02
C TYR A 22 3.31 14.46 -2.03
N LYS A 23 3.09 14.13 -3.31
CA LYS A 23 2.80 15.11 -4.36
C LYS A 23 1.38 15.65 -4.29
N GLU A 24 0.40 14.80 -4.06
CA GLU A 24 -1.03 15.16 -4.15
C GLU A 24 -1.57 15.80 -2.86
N ILE A 25 -1.05 15.45 -1.69
CA ILE A 25 -1.46 15.98 -0.39
C ILE A 25 -1.13 17.48 -0.30
N LYS A 26 -2.09 18.29 0.18
CA LYS A 26 -1.93 19.73 0.42
C LYS A 26 -1.40 20.03 1.84
N SER A 27 -1.84 19.23 2.83
CA SER A 27 -1.49 19.41 4.24
C SER A 27 -0.01 19.18 4.51
N LYS A 28 0.65 20.19 5.08
CA LYS A 28 2.06 20.10 5.50
C LYS A 28 2.28 19.03 6.58
N VAL A 29 1.31 18.87 7.48
CA VAL A 29 1.38 17.86 8.57
C VAL A 29 1.40 16.45 8.00
N ILE A 30 0.47 16.14 7.08
CA ILE A 30 0.41 14.81 6.48
C ILE A 30 1.63 14.54 5.60
N LYS A 31 2.20 15.55 4.94
CA LYS A 31 3.48 15.41 4.21
C LYS A 31 4.64 15.02 5.14
N ILE A 32 4.71 15.61 6.33
CA ILE A 32 5.73 15.24 7.33
C ILE A 32 5.50 13.78 7.78
N ILE A 33 4.26 13.37 7.99
CA ILE A 33 3.91 11.98 8.34
C ILE A 33 4.31 11.02 7.21
N CYS A 34 4.09 11.37 5.94
CA CYS A 34 4.54 10.57 4.80
C CYS A 34 6.06 10.33 4.84
N ILE A 35 6.83 11.38 5.11
CA ILE A 35 8.29 11.29 5.21
C ILE A 35 8.69 10.42 6.41
N ALA A 36 8.06 10.61 7.56
CA ALA A 36 8.31 9.79 8.75
C ALA A 36 7.99 8.29 8.48
N PHE A 37 6.89 7.99 7.81
CA PHE A 37 6.51 6.62 7.44
C PHE A 37 7.51 6.00 6.45
N PHE A 38 7.99 6.80 5.49
CA PHE A 38 9.04 6.33 4.57
C PHE A 38 10.31 5.92 5.32
N TYR A 39 10.82 6.77 6.21
CA TYR A 39 12.02 6.44 6.99
C TYR A 39 11.79 5.26 7.93
N PHE A 40 10.64 5.19 8.57
CA PHE A 40 10.29 4.07 9.44
C PHE A 40 10.24 2.74 8.66
N PHE A 41 9.63 2.74 7.48
CA PHE A 41 9.57 1.57 6.62
C PHE A 41 10.97 1.12 6.17
N VAL A 42 11.81 2.06 5.70
CA VAL A 42 13.19 1.76 5.28
C VAL A 42 13.98 1.20 6.46
N PHE A 43 13.90 1.84 7.64
CA PHE A 43 14.58 1.35 8.84
C PHE A 43 14.14 -0.06 9.22
N SER A 44 12.83 -0.32 9.26
CA SER A 44 12.27 -1.65 9.57
C SER A 44 12.71 -2.70 8.57
N THR A 45 12.73 -2.36 7.27
CA THR A 45 13.18 -3.27 6.20
C THR A 45 14.65 -3.63 6.35
N VAL A 46 15.52 -2.63 6.57
CA VAL A 46 16.96 -2.84 6.76
C VAL A 46 17.22 -3.68 8.02
N THR A 47 16.53 -3.36 9.11
CA THR A 47 16.63 -4.12 10.37
C THR A 47 16.21 -5.57 10.17
N SER A 48 15.07 -5.80 9.51
CA SER A 48 14.59 -7.15 9.21
C SER A 48 15.58 -7.93 8.34
N PHE A 49 16.20 -7.27 7.35
CA PHE A 49 17.20 -7.90 6.49
C PHE A 49 18.49 -8.28 7.23
N ILE A 50 18.90 -7.47 8.22
CA ILE A 50 20.11 -7.75 9.02
C ILE A 50 19.86 -8.90 10.00
N PHE A 51 18.68 -8.91 10.66
CA PHE A 51 18.39 -9.91 11.69
C PHE A 51 17.97 -11.26 11.09
N ASN A 52 17.23 -11.28 9.98
CA ASN A 52 16.73 -12.50 9.34
C ASN A 52 17.69 -13.01 8.25
N ARG A 53 18.99 -13.00 8.52
CA ARG A 53 20.05 -13.42 7.54
C ARG A 53 19.87 -14.82 6.95
N LEU A 54 19.03 -15.68 7.55
CA LEU A 54 18.88 -17.10 7.18
C LEU A 54 17.51 -17.43 6.57
N GLU A 55 16.46 -16.62 6.79
CA GLU A 55 15.11 -16.90 6.30
C GLU A 55 14.52 -15.68 5.57
N HIS A 56 14.69 -15.66 4.25
CA HIS A 56 14.17 -14.59 3.40
C HIS A 56 12.63 -14.48 3.39
N SER A 57 11.92 -15.54 3.76
CA SER A 57 10.47 -15.56 3.91
C SER A 57 9.97 -14.61 4.99
N ASP A 58 10.62 -14.57 6.14
CA ASP A 58 10.23 -13.76 7.28
C ASP A 58 10.42 -12.28 7.02
N THR A 59 11.49 -11.92 6.29
CA THR A 59 11.71 -10.53 5.85
C THR A 59 10.61 -10.06 4.92
N GLN A 60 10.17 -10.89 3.98
CA GLN A 60 9.08 -10.57 3.06
C GLN A 60 7.76 -10.32 3.80
N ILE A 61 7.38 -11.22 4.71
CA ILE A 61 6.15 -11.11 5.50
C ILE A 61 6.19 -9.85 6.37
N THR A 62 7.32 -9.59 7.05
CA THR A 62 7.51 -8.41 7.90
C THR A 62 7.39 -7.12 7.09
N CYS A 63 8.04 -7.02 5.94
CA CYS A 63 7.94 -5.85 5.06
C CYS A 63 6.52 -5.63 4.55
N SER A 64 5.82 -6.70 4.14
CA SER A 64 4.43 -6.62 3.68
C SER A 64 3.49 -6.16 4.79
N PHE A 65 3.66 -6.69 6.00
CA PHE A 65 2.85 -6.34 7.16
C PHE A 65 3.05 -4.88 7.58
N ILE A 66 4.29 -4.44 7.75
CA ILE A 66 4.60 -3.05 8.13
C ILE A 66 4.18 -2.08 7.02
N GLY A 67 4.52 -2.37 5.76
CA GLY A 67 4.19 -1.53 4.63
C GLY A 67 2.67 -1.34 4.48
N SER A 68 1.89 -2.42 4.52
CA SER A 68 0.43 -2.34 4.42
C SER A 68 -0.20 -1.58 5.59
N THR A 69 0.29 -1.78 6.82
CA THR A 69 -0.17 -1.04 8.00
C THR A 69 0.02 0.46 7.82
N LEU A 70 1.23 0.88 7.44
CA LEU A 70 1.55 2.29 7.23
C LEU A 70 0.71 2.92 6.11
N LEU A 71 0.49 2.20 5.01
CA LEU A 71 -0.33 2.67 3.91
C LEU A 71 -1.81 2.79 4.28
N VAL A 72 -2.37 1.86 5.03
CA VAL A 72 -3.75 1.94 5.52
C VAL A 72 -3.94 3.16 6.42
N VAL A 73 -3.02 3.38 7.38
CA VAL A 73 -3.07 4.55 8.26
C VAL A 73 -2.93 5.85 7.46
N LEU A 74 -2.01 5.89 6.50
CA LEU A 74 -1.83 7.05 5.63
C LEU A 74 -3.08 7.35 4.80
N CYS A 75 -3.72 6.33 4.22
CA CYS A 75 -4.97 6.51 3.49
C CYS A 75 -6.09 7.08 4.37
N MET A 76 -6.20 6.64 5.63
CA MET A 76 -7.16 7.21 6.57
C MET A 76 -6.92 8.70 6.81
N LEU A 77 -5.66 9.12 7.01
CA LEU A 77 -5.30 10.53 7.17
C LEU A 77 -5.63 11.34 5.91
N VAL A 78 -5.36 10.78 4.74
CA VAL A 78 -5.66 11.42 3.45
C VAL A 78 -7.17 11.53 3.23
N PHE A 79 -7.97 10.54 3.63
CA PHE A 79 -9.43 10.65 3.57
C PHE A 79 -9.96 11.81 4.42
N VAL A 80 -9.41 12.01 5.62
CA VAL A 80 -9.76 13.18 6.44
C VAL A 80 -9.49 14.47 5.67
N GLU A 81 -8.31 14.60 5.03
CA GLU A 81 -8.01 15.79 4.21
C GLU A 81 -8.98 15.96 3.05
N ILE A 82 -9.29 14.88 2.32
CA ILE A 82 -10.20 14.92 1.17
C ILE A 82 -11.62 15.33 1.58
N ILE A 83 -12.12 14.84 2.73
CA ILE A 83 -13.48 15.14 3.22
C ILE A 83 -13.59 16.61 3.62
N PHE A 84 -12.53 17.20 4.17
CA PHE A 84 -12.51 18.61 4.58
C PHE A 84 -12.06 19.57 3.47
N ASP A 85 -11.78 19.08 2.24
CA ASP A 85 -11.44 19.92 1.11
C ASP A 85 -12.70 20.38 0.37
N ASP A 86 -13.16 21.60 0.67
CA ASP A 86 -14.33 22.24 0.06
C ASP A 86 -14.24 22.40 -1.47
N SER A 87 -13.04 22.25 -2.05
CA SER A 87 -12.83 22.33 -3.50
C SER A 87 -13.36 21.09 -4.25
N ILE A 88 -13.69 20.01 -3.56
CA ILE A 88 -14.11 18.74 -4.16
C ILE A 88 -15.63 18.63 -4.16
N ASN A 89 -16.28 19.12 -5.22
CA ASN A 89 -17.74 19.05 -5.36
C ASN A 89 -18.31 17.62 -5.52
N ASN A 90 -17.50 16.66 -5.98
CA ASN A 90 -17.91 15.27 -6.16
C ASN A 90 -16.73 14.32 -5.93
N LEU A 91 -16.72 13.65 -4.77
CA LEU A 91 -15.67 12.73 -4.35
C LEU A 91 -15.42 11.62 -5.37
N PHE A 92 -16.48 11.04 -5.93
CA PHE A 92 -16.36 9.92 -6.89
C PHE A 92 -15.85 10.32 -8.28
N LYS A 93 -15.74 11.63 -8.56
CA LYS A 93 -15.09 12.15 -9.76
C LYS A 93 -13.66 12.61 -9.50
N SER A 94 -13.27 12.72 -8.24
CA SER A 94 -11.90 13.06 -7.86
C SER A 94 -10.98 11.86 -8.11
N GLU A 95 -10.00 12.04 -8.98
CA GLU A 95 -8.98 11.05 -9.26
C GLU A 95 -8.20 10.67 -7.99
N PHE A 96 -7.83 11.67 -7.21
CA PHE A 96 -7.11 11.47 -5.95
C PHE A 96 -7.90 10.61 -4.97
N PHE A 97 -9.22 10.84 -4.85
CA PHE A 97 -10.09 10.01 -4.03
C PHE A 97 -10.16 8.57 -4.54
N ILE A 98 -10.36 8.36 -5.86
CA ILE A 98 -10.48 7.02 -6.43
C ILE A 98 -9.19 6.21 -6.21
N ILE A 99 -8.02 6.82 -6.42
CA ILE A 99 -6.73 6.15 -6.23
C ILE A 99 -6.50 5.85 -4.74
N THR A 100 -6.75 6.83 -3.85
CA THR A 100 -6.63 6.63 -2.40
C THR A 100 -7.55 5.52 -1.90
N PHE A 101 -8.81 5.50 -2.38
CA PHE A 101 -9.77 4.45 -2.05
C PHE A 101 -9.31 3.07 -2.52
N SER A 102 -8.73 3.00 -3.73
CA SER A 102 -8.20 1.75 -4.27
C SER A 102 -7.06 1.20 -3.42
N ILE A 103 -6.12 2.07 -3.03
CA ILE A 103 -4.98 1.72 -2.17
C ILE A 103 -5.49 1.25 -0.80
N PHE A 104 -6.41 2.01 -0.19
CA PHE A 104 -7.00 1.66 1.09
C PHE A 104 -7.72 0.31 1.06
N PHE A 105 -8.56 0.10 0.03
CA PHE A 105 -9.32 -1.12 -0.13
C PHE A 105 -8.41 -2.33 -0.33
N PHE A 106 -7.41 -2.21 -1.21
CA PHE A 106 -6.47 -3.29 -1.46
C PHE A 106 -5.66 -3.65 -0.21
N PHE A 107 -4.96 -2.68 0.39
CA PHE A 107 -4.14 -2.95 1.57
C PHE A 107 -4.98 -3.27 2.81
N GLY A 108 -6.18 -2.70 2.95
CA GLY A 108 -7.09 -3.01 4.03
C GLY A 108 -7.63 -4.45 4.00
N ILE A 109 -7.84 -5.02 2.81
CA ILE A 109 -8.24 -6.43 2.66
C ILE A 109 -7.03 -7.36 2.80
N THR A 110 -5.90 -7.02 2.19
CA THR A 110 -4.70 -7.89 2.23
C THR A 110 -3.99 -7.87 3.58
N TYR A 111 -4.12 -6.78 4.35
CA TYR A 111 -3.52 -6.64 5.67
C TYR A 111 -3.83 -7.78 6.65
N PRO A 112 -5.09 -8.23 6.85
CA PRO A 112 -5.38 -9.36 7.73
C PRO A 112 -4.67 -10.65 7.30
N PHE A 113 -4.51 -10.87 6.00
CA PHE A 113 -3.79 -12.04 5.49
C PHE A 113 -2.31 -12.00 5.83
N TYR A 114 -1.66 -10.84 5.68
CA TYR A 114 -0.26 -10.65 6.10
C TYR A 114 -0.10 -10.75 7.62
N ALA A 115 -1.04 -10.19 8.39
CA ALA A 115 -1.05 -10.33 9.84
C ALA A 115 -1.16 -11.80 10.27
N LEU A 116 -2.06 -12.55 9.67
CA LEU A 116 -2.21 -13.97 9.95
C LEU A 116 -0.96 -14.76 9.57
N SER A 117 -0.37 -14.49 8.40
CA SER A 117 0.87 -15.14 7.96
C SER A 117 2.06 -14.85 8.87
N PHE A 118 2.05 -13.68 9.54
CA PHE A 118 3.09 -13.33 10.51
C PHE A 118 2.99 -14.13 11.81
N PHE A 119 1.75 -14.44 12.26
CA PHE A 119 1.51 -15.10 13.54
C PHE A 119 1.34 -16.63 13.44
N ILE A 120 1.01 -17.14 12.28
CA ILE A 120 0.68 -18.57 12.09
C ILE A 120 1.51 -19.14 10.95
N SER A 121 2.24 -20.21 11.22
CA SER A 121 2.86 -21.02 10.17
C SER A 121 1.76 -21.80 9.44
N TYR A 122 1.46 -21.41 8.20
CA TYR A 122 0.42 -22.05 7.40
C TYR A 122 0.90 -23.32 6.70
N ASP A 123 -0.03 -24.26 6.56
CA ASP A 123 0.09 -25.40 5.65
C ASP A 123 0.16 -24.91 4.18
N ASP A 124 0.93 -25.61 3.33
CA ASP A 124 1.14 -25.26 1.92
C ASP A 124 -0.15 -25.08 1.12
N LYS A 125 -1.20 -25.84 1.47
CA LYS A 125 -2.52 -25.72 0.82
C LYS A 125 -3.18 -24.36 1.09
N ILE A 126 -3.12 -23.89 2.33
CA ILE A 126 -3.69 -22.60 2.74
C ILE A 126 -2.93 -21.46 2.07
N ASN A 127 -1.60 -21.57 1.98
CA ASN A 127 -0.77 -20.58 1.29
C ASN A 127 -1.11 -20.46 -0.20
N ASN A 128 -1.42 -21.56 -0.89
CA ASN A 128 -1.82 -21.53 -2.28
C ASN A 128 -3.18 -20.84 -2.50
N GLU A 129 -4.16 -21.11 -1.63
CA GLU A 129 -5.48 -20.47 -1.70
C GLU A 129 -5.38 -18.96 -1.42
N PHE A 130 -4.58 -18.54 -0.44
CA PHE A 130 -4.33 -17.12 -0.18
C PHE A 130 -3.62 -16.43 -1.34
N SER A 131 -2.65 -17.08 -1.97
CA SER A 131 -1.98 -16.55 -3.16
C SER A 131 -2.96 -16.29 -4.31
N LEU A 132 -3.90 -17.19 -4.54
CA LEU A 132 -4.91 -17.04 -5.58
C LEU A 132 -5.86 -15.86 -5.28
N ILE A 133 -6.35 -15.77 -4.05
CA ILE A 133 -7.20 -14.67 -3.60
C ILE A 133 -6.45 -13.33 -3.74
N ASN A 134 -5.21 -13.26 -3.30
CA ASN A 134 -4.38 -12.07 -3.39
C ASN A 134 -4.17 -11.62 -4.85
N ASN A 135 -3.93 -12.55 -5.78
CA ASN A 135 -3.78 -12.25 -7.20
C ASN A 135 -5.06 -11.66 -7.82
N ILE A 136 -6.24 -12.12 -7.40
CA ILE A 136 -7.52 -11.54 -7.82
C ILE A 136 -7.64 -10.10 -7.34
N PHE A 137 -7.32 -9.83 -6.06
CA PHE A 137 -7.36 -8.47 -5.51
C PHE A 137 -6.34 -7.55 -6.18
N TYR A 138 -5.12 -8.02 -6.50
CA TYR A 138 -4.16 -7.26 -7.30
C TYR A 138 -4.72 -6.86 -8.66
N THR A 139 -5.39 -7.78 -9.33
CA THR A 139 -6.00 -7.51 -10.64
C THR A 139 -7.08 -6.43 -10.54
N ILE A 140 -7.96 -6.51 -9.55
CA ILE A 140 -9.01 -5.51 -9.30
C ILE A 140 -8.37 -4.16 -8.95
N PHE A 141 -7.37 -4.14 -8.09
CA PHE A 141 -6.65 -2.94 -7.66
C PHE A 141 -6.04 -2.19 -8.85
N TYR A 142 -5.28 -2.88 -9.70
CA TYR A 142 -4.70 -2.24 -10.88
C TYR A 142 -5.75 -1.74 -11.86
N PHE A 143 -6.86 -2.47 -12.03
CA PHE A 143 -7.95 -2.02 -12.88
C PHE A 143 -8.58 -0.71 -12.39
N ILE A 144 -8.78 -0.55 -11.08
CA ILE A 144 -9.34 0.67 -10.49
C ILE A 144 -8.33 1.82 -10.61
N ILE A 145 -7.03 1.60 -10.39
CA ILE A 145 -5.98 2.62 -10.58
C ILE A 145 -5.95 3.10 -12.03
N ILE A 146 -5.99 2.20 -13.02
CA ILE A 146 -6.02 2.56 -14.44
C ILE A 146 -7.25 3.41 -14.74
N LYS A 147 -8.42 3.08 -14.16
CA LYS A 147 -9.63 3.88 -14.30
C LYS A 147 -9.47 5.27 -13.67
N GLY A 148 -8.87 5.37 -12.50
CA GLY A 148 -8.57 6.64 -11.84
C GLY A 148 -7.67 7.52 -12.71
N MET A 149 -6.58 6.98 -13.24
CA MET A 149 -5.68 7.72 -14.13
C MET A 149 -6.34 8.20 -15.42
N LYS A 150 -7.30 7.44 -15.98
CA LYS A 150 -8.08 7.89 -17.16
C LYS A 150 -8.96 9.09 -16.86
N CYS A 151 -9.50 9.22 -15.65
CA CYS A 151 -10.27 10.41 -15.25
C CYS A 151 -9.41 11.68 -15.33
N ARG A 152 -8.12 11.62 -14.99
CA ARG A 152 -7.18 12.76 -15.08
C ARG A 152 -7.03 13.26 -16.51
N ILE A 153 -6.86 12.36 -17.45
CA ILE A 153 -6.64 12.71 -18.87
C ILE A 153 -7.84 13.44 -19.46
N LEU A 154 -9.05 13.14 -18.97
CA LEU A 154 -10.29 13.75 -19.45
C LEU A 154 -10.59 15.10 -18.80
N THR A 155 -10.06 15.36 -17.60
CA THR A 155 -10.27 16.65 -16.89
C THR A 155 -9.23 17.72 -17.22
N THR A 156 -8.11 17.35 -17.84
CA THR A 156 -7.04 18.27 -18.28
C THR A 156 -7.23 18.78 -19.72
N LYS A 157 -8.31 18.45 -20.38
CA LYS A 157 -8.76 19.05 -21.66
C LYS A 157 -9.90 20.02 -21.41
#